data_f00169d83589414a23f6a8cab0b46e58
#
_entry.id   f00169d83589414a23f6a8cab0b46e58
#
_cell.length_a   1.000
_cell.length_b   1.000
_cell.length_c   1.000
_cell.angle_alpha   90.00
_cell.angle_beta   90.00
_cell.angle_gamma   90.00
#
_symmetry.space_group_name_H-M   'P 1'
#
loop_
_entity.id
_entity.type
_entity.pdbx_description
1 polymer ?
#
loop_
_entity_poly.entity_id
_entity_poly.type
_entity_poly.pdbx_seq_one_letter_code
_entity_poly.pdbx_strand_id
1 'polypeptide(L)'
;MVDKLILIDASGYASKAKSLPLAFRLAQAPLVKNIFTFITPRLVVKASVENVYADKSKISETLVDRYFELALREGNRQAFIDKFEAQNDLNAHNNIKLIKHRTLLLWGEKDLLIPVEAAYKFYHDLPNDTLVILSNVGHVPMEESPNQSLEAVLSFLK
;
A
#
# COMPACT_ATOMS: atom_id res chain seq x y z
N MET A 1 19.61 15.28 -2.13
CA MET A 1 18.88 16.03 -1.09
C MET A 1 17.40 15.86 -1.38
N VAL A 2 16.58 15.49 -0.41
CA VAL A 2 15.10 15.38 -0.56
C VAL A 2 14.52 16.77 -0.34
N ASP A 3 13.63 17.24 -1.22
CA ASP A 3 12.95 18.52 -1.11
C ASP A 3 11.52 18.35 -0.56
N LYS A 4 10.76 17.45 -1.17
CA LYS A 4 9.36 17.16 -0.82
C LYS A 4 9.15 15.66 -0.68
N LEU A 5 8.18 15.25 0.14
CA LEU A 5 7.74 13.85 0.28
C LEU A 5 6.31 13.70 -0.24
N ILE A 6 6.04 12.55 -0.84
CA ILE A 6 4.68 12.12 -1.18
C ILE A 6 4.50 10.74 -0.60
N LEU A 7 3.60 10.61 0.36
CA LEU A 7 3.25 9.36 1.02
C LEU A 7 1.85 8.95 0.56
N ILE A 8 1.75 7.81 -0.11
CA ILE A 8 0.51 7.29 -0.66
C ILE A 8 0.16 6.01 0.10
N ASP A 9 -0.97 6.00 0.79
CA ASP A 9 -1.45 4.85 1.59
C ASP A 9 -0.33 4.18 2.39
N ALA A 10 0.49 5.00 3.05
CA ALA A 10 1.77 4.61 3.60
C ALA A 10 1.64 3.86 4.93
N SER A 11 2.44 2.80 5.10
CA SER A 11 2.63 2.18 6.39
C SER A 11 3.61 3.00 7.24
N GLY A 12 3.42 3.02 8.55
CA GLY A 12 4.29 3.73 9.48
C GLY A 12 3.84 3.61 10.93
N TYR A 13 2.56 3.41 11.13
CA TYR A 13 1.98 3.16 12.44
C TYR A 13 1.51 1.71 12.58
N ALA A 14 1.52 1.20 13.81
CA ALA A 14 0.83 -0.04 14.11
C ALA A 14 -0.67 0.18 13.88
N SER A 15 -1.17 -0.29 12.76
CA SER A 15 -2.58 -0.31 12.41
C SER A 15 -3.00 -1.73 12.09
N LYS A 16 -4.22 -2.10 12.50
CA LYS A 16 -4.78 -3.39 12.10
C LYS A 16 -5.48 -3.19 10.75
N ALA A 17 -5.01 -3.90 9.73
CA ALA A 17 -5.72 -4.00 8.46
C ALA A 17 -7.17 -4.46 8.70
N LYS A 18 -8.14 -3.81 8.08
CA LYS A 18 -9.55 -4.24 8.10
C LYS A 18 -9.76 -5.48 7.23
N SER A 19 -8.92 -5.62 6.20
CA SER A 19 -8.83 -6.83 5.37
C SER A 19 -7.39 -7.03 4.89
N LEU A 20 -6.93 -8.29 4.85
CA LEU A 20 -5.61 -8.66 4.35
C LEU A 20 -5.74 -9.39 3.02
N PRO A 21 -4.99 -8.99 1.98
CA PRO A 21 -4.91 -9.71 0.73
C PRO A 21 -4.57 -11.20 0.94
N LEU A 22 -5.14 -12.07 0.12
CA LEU A 22 -4.94 -13.51 0.25
C LEU A 22 -3.45 -13.89 0.15
N ALA A 23 -2.69 -13.26 -0.75
CA ALA A 23 -1.25 -13.48 -0.86
C ALA A 23 -0.51 -13.15 0.45
N PHE A 24 -0.90 -12.09 1.17
CA PHE A 24 -0.30 -11.72 2.46
C PHE A 24 -0.55 -12.77 3.53
N ARG A 25 -1.76 -13.32 3.57
CA ARG A 25 -2.12 -14.40 4.51
C ARG A 25 -1.33 -15.67 4.24
N LEU A 26 -1.16 -16.03 2.98
CA LEU A 26 -0.38 -17.21 2.58
C LEU A 26 1.12 -17.03 2.86
N ALA A 27 1.69 -15.84 2.60
CA ALA A 27 3.09 -15.55 2.87
C ALA A 27 3.44 -15.58 4.37
N GLN A 28 2.47 -15.33 5.25
CA GLN A 28 2.65 -15.38 6.70
C GLN A 28 2.34 -16.76 7.29
N ALA A 29 1.79 -17.70 6.52
CA ALA A 29 1.41 -19.03 7.01
C ALA A 29 2.65 -19.95 7.07
N PRO A 30 3.10 -20.43 8.25
CA PRO A 30 4.38 -21.13 8.42
C PRO A 30 4.57 -22.36 7.52
N LEU A 31 3.50 -23.11 7.29
CA LEU A 31 3.53 -24.35 6.47
C LEU A 31 3.38 -24.07 4.98
N VAL A 32 2.81 -22.93 4.59
CA VAL A 32 2.43 -22.61 3.20
C VAL A 32 3.43 -21.70 2.54
N LYS A 33 4.09 -20.81 3.30
CA LYS A 33 5.00 -19.78 2.76
C LYS A 33 6.07 -20.35 1.84
N ASN A 34 6.67 -21.49 2.21
CA ASN A 34 7.73 -22.12 1.40
C ASN A 34 7.19 -22.64 0.07
N ILE A 35 5.96 -23.18 0.05
CA ILE A 35 5.31 -23.63 -1.19
C ILE A 35 4.97 -22.41 -2.07
N PHE A 36 4.57 -21.31 -1.45
CA PHE A 36 4.22 -20.07 -2.13
C PHE A 36 5.39 -19.45 -2.91
N THR A 37 6.65 -19.72 -2.52
CA THR A 37 7.83 -19.30 -3.30
C THR A 37 7.93 -19.99 -4.65
N PHE A 38 7.40 -21.21 -4.77
CA PHE A 38 7.46 -22.00 -6.01
C PHE A 38 6.18 -21.88 -6.84
N ILE A 39 5.02 -21.84 -6.19
CA ILE A 39 3.72 -21.86 -6.83
C ILE A 39 2.88 -20.71 -6.33
N THR A 40 2.54 -19.78 -7.21
CA THR A 40 1.60 -18.69 -6.95
C THR A 40 0.45 -18.78 -7.93
N PRO A 41 -0.71 -19.35 -7.53
CA PRO A 41 -1.86 -19.42 -8.41
C PRO A 41 -2.37 -18.04 -8.81
N ARG A 42 -2.72 -17.84 -10.08
CA ARG A 42 -3.27 -16.58 -10.59
C ARG A 42 -4.51 -16.11 -9.80
N LEU A 43 -5.34 -17.05 -9.32
CA LEU A 43 -6.50 -16.75 -8.46
C LEU A 43 -6.11 -16.07 -7.15
N VAL A 44 -4.96 -16.42 -6.56
CA VAL A 44 -4.46 -15.77 -5.35
C VAL A 44 -4.09 -14.32 -5.63
N VAL A 45 -3.47 -14.07 -6.79
CA VAL A 45 -3.14 -12.71 -7.21
C VAL A 45 -4.41 -11.92 -7.48
N LYS A 46 -5.37 -12.48 -8.24
CA LYS A 46 -6.67 -11.83 -8.50
C LYS A 46 -7.38 -11.44 -7.19
N ALA A 47 -7.54 -12.39 -6.27
CA ALA A 47 -8.17 -12.13 -4.97
C ALA A 47 -7.42 -11.07 -4.15
N SER A 48 -6.09 -10.97 -4.30
CA SER A 48 -5.28 -9.95 -3.63
C SER A 48 -5.46 -8.57 -4.26
N VAL A 49 -5.56 -8.48 -5.58
CA VAL A 49 -5.89 -7.23 -6.29
C VAL A 49 -7.30 -6.77 -5.91
N GLU A 50 -8.28 -7.67 -5.90
CA GLU A 50 -9.67 -7.37 -5.50
C GLU A 50 -9.78 -6.87 -4.05
N ASN A 51 -8.84 -7.22 -3.20
CA ASN A 51 -8.82 -6.77 -1.80
C ASN A 51 -8.34 -5.32 -1.64
N VAL A 52 -7.46 -4.85 -2.52
CA VAL A 52 -6.86 -3.52 -2.41
C VAL A 52 -7.60 -2.44 -3.21
N TYR A 53 -8.50 -2.82 -4.12
CA TYR A 53 -9.39 -1.91 -4.83
C TYR A 53 -10.73 -1.75 -4.10
N ALA A 54 -11.24 -0.53 -3.99
CA ALA A 54 -12.58 -0.27 -3.50
C ALA A 54 -13.62 -0.59 -4.58
N ASP A 55 -13.38 -0.17 -5.82
CA ASP A 55 -14.23 -0.43 -6.97
C ASP A 55 -13.70 -1.59 -7.83
N LYS A 56 -14.25 -2.76 -7.61
CA LYS A 56 -13.84 -3.99 -8.32
C LYS A 56 -14.15 -3.95 -9.82
N SER A 57 -15.04 -3.08 -10.28
CA SER A 57 -15.34 -2.93 -11.72
C SER A 57 -14.16 -2.39 -12.52
N LYS A 58 -13.21 -1.74 -11.86
CA LYS A 58 -11.98 -1.22 -12.46
C LYS A 58 -10.89 -2.29 -12.65
N ILE A 59 -11.11 -3.49 -12.13
CA ILE A 59 -10.15 -4.59 -12.21
C ILE A 59 -10.38 -5.36 -13.51
N SER A 60 -9.51 -5.13 -14.49
CA SER A 60 -9.49 -5.90 -15.74
C SER A 60 -8.64 -7.16 -15.60
N GLU A 61 -8.89 -8.16 -16.45
CA GLU A 61 -8.03 -9.35 -16.52
C GLU A 61 -6.59 -8.97 -16.90
N THR A 62 -6.39 -7.98 -17.77
CA THR A 62 -5.06 -7.44 -18.10
C THR A 62 -4.34 -6.87 -16.90
N LEU A 63 -5.06 -6.19 -15.99
CA LEU A 63 -4.49 -5.71 -14.73
C LEU A 63 -4.04 -6.89 -13.86
N VAL A 64 -4.89 -7.90 -13.71
CA VAL A 64 -4.55 -9.11 -12.95
C VAL A 64 -3.34 -9.82 -13.56
N ASP A 65 -3.27 -9.94 -14.89
CA ASP A 65 -2.13 -10.54 -15.57
C ASP A 65 -0.84 -9.76 -15.32
N ARG A 66 -0.87 -8.44 -15.36
CA ARG A 66 0.28 -7.60 -15.00
C ARG A 66 0.80 -7.90 -13.59
N TYR A 67 -0.08 -7.96 -12.60
CA TYR A 67 0.31 -8.28 -11.22
C TYR A 67 0.83 -9.72 -11.11
N PHE A 68 0.22 -10.65 -11.84
CA PHE A 68 0.65 -12.04 -11.86
C PHE A 68 2.04 -12.19 -12.46
N GLU A 69 2.31 -11.58 -13.61
CA GLU A 69 3.63 -11.59 -14.24
C GLU A 69 4.70 -10.96 -13.36
N LEU A 70 4.39 -9.84 -12.67
CA LEU A 70 5.29 -9.22 -11.71
C LEU A 70 5.59 -10.17 -10.54
N ALA A 71 4.59 -10.88 -10.03
CA ALA A 71 4.79 -11.85 -8.94
C ALA A 71 5.67 -13.04 -9.38
N LEU A 72 5.64 -13.41 -10.68
CA LEU A 72 6.45 -14.52 -11.22
C LEU A 72 7.90 -14.15 -11.53
N ARG A 73 8.28 -12.87 -11.53
CA ARG A 73 9.67 -12.47 -11.74
C ARG A 73 10.59 -13.11 -10.72
N GLU A 74 11.78 -13.46 -11.18
CA GLU A 74 12.82 -14.07 -10.34
C GLU A 74 13.08 -13.19 -9.08
N GLY A 75 13.11 -13.83 -7.92
CA GLY A 75 13.33 -13.19 -6.63
C GLY A 75 12.10 -12.53 -6.00
N ASN A 76 11.08 -12.11 -6.76
CA ASN A 76 9.96 -11.34 -6.21
C ASN A 76 9.15 -12.12 -5.17
N ARG A 77 8.92 -13.40 -5.37
CA ARG A 77 8.20 -14.26 -4.41
C ARG A 77 8.97 -14.42 -3.10
N GLN A 78 10.29 -14.61 -3.20
CA GLN A 78 11.13 -14.70 -2.00
C GLN A 78 11.18 -13.36 -1.27
N ALA A 79 11.46 -12.26 -1.97
CA ALA A 79 11.46 -10.91 -1.39
C ALA A 79 10.13 -10.55 -0.71
N PHE A 80 9.01 -11.01 -1.27
CA PHE A 80 7.69 -10.80 -0.68
C PHE A 80 7.54 -11.53 0.68
N ILE A 81 8.09 -12.74 0.81
CA ILE A 81 8.09 -13.49 2.08
C ILE A 81 9.05 -12.84 3.07
N ASP A 82 10.28 -12.53 2.63
CA ASP A 82 11.32 -11.93 3.47
C ASP A 82 10.84 -10.60 4.09
N LYS A 83 9.99 -9.84 3.39
CA LYS A 83 9.35 -8.63 3.93
C LYS A 83 8.57 -8.89 5.21
N PHE A 84 7.89 -10.04 5.32
CA PHE A 84 7.11 -10.39 6.52
C PHE A 84 7.97 -11.01 7.63
N GLU A 85 9.16 -11.52 7.30
CA GLU A 85 10.12 -12.04 8.26
C GLU A 85 11.06 -10.95 8.79
N ALA A 86 11.20 -9.85 8.05
CA ALA A 86 12.03 -8.73 8.47
C ALA A 86 11.52 -8.15 9.80
N GLN A 87 12.45 -7.96 10.74
CA GLN A 87 12.15 -7.27 11.99
C GLN A 87 11.86 -5.80 11.68
N ASN A 88 10.64 -5.37 11.97
CA ASN A 88 10.29 -3.96 11.89
C ASN A 88 10.58 -3.29 13.22
N ASP A 89 11.21 -2.12 13.18
CA ASP A 89 11.29 -1.25 14.35
C ASP A 89 9.88 -0.71 14.67
N LEU A 90 9.27 -1.30 15.69
CA LEU A 90 7.93 -0.93 16.13
C LEU A 90 7.83 0.52 16.62
N ASN A 91 8.97 1.15 16.90
CA ASN A 91 9.06 2.52 17.39
C ASN A 91 9.44 3.53 16.30
N ALA A 92 9.68 3.09 15.06
CA ALA A 92 10.07 3.97 13.96
C ALA A 92 9.08 5.12 13.74
N HIS A 93 7.78 4.91 14.04
CA HIS A 93 6.75 5.95 13.96
C HIS A 93 7.03 7.16 14.88
N ASN A 94 7.77 6.99 15.99
CA ASN A 94 8.14 8.08 16.87
C ASN A 94 9.04 9.13 16.19
N ASN A 95 9.69 8.75 15.08
CA ASN A 95 10.57 9.62 14.31
C ASN A 95 9.83 10.43 13.23
N ILE A 96 8.55 10.15 12.97
CA ILE A 96 7.74 10.83 11.94
C ILE A 96 7.70 12.33 12.20
N LYS A 97 7.54 12.76 13.46
CA LYS A 97 7.57 14.16 13.88
C LYS A 97 8.90 14.91 13.63
N LEU A 98 9.98 14.16 13.34
CA LEU A 98 11.28 14.73 13.01
C LEU A 98 11.40 15.04 11.51
N ILE A 99 10.49 14.59 10.68
CA ILE A 99 10.45 14.84 9.23
C ILE A 99 10.00 16.29 9.03
N LYS A 100 10.93 17.15 8.56
CA LYS A 100 10.67 18.58 8.33
C LYS A 100 10.30 18.91 6.89
N HIS A 101 10.41 17.94 5.99
CA HIS A 101 10.13 18.12 4.57
C HIS A 101 8.64 18.39 4.37
N ARG A 102 8.33 19.28 3.41
CA ARG A 102 6.95 19.44 2.95
C ARG A 102 6.43 18.09 2.45
N THR A 103 5.32 17.62 2.99
CA THR A 103 4.82 16.25 2.76
C THR A 103 3.39 16.27 2.26
N LEU A 104 3.11 15.55 1.16
CA LEU A 104 1.75 15.20 0.76
C LEU A 104 1.39 13.83 1.33
N LEU A 105 0.27 13.78 2.04
CA LEU A 105 -0.41 12.54 2.43
C LEU A 105 -1.59 12.33 1.47
N LEU A 106 -1.50 11.33 0.60
CA LEU A 106 -2.55 10.96 -0.33
C LEU A 106 -3.12 9.61 0.08
N TRP A 107 -4.43 9.53 0.30
CA TRP A 107 -5.03 8.33 0.86
C TRP A 107 -6.37 7.97 0.25
N GLY A 108 -6.61 6.65 0.04
CA GLY A 108 -7.90 6.13 -0.30
C GLY A 108 -8.81 6.02 0.93
N GLU A 109 -10.01 6.62 0.88
CA GLU A 109 -11.01 6.56 1.96
C GLU A 109 -11.39 5.12 2.32
N LYS A 110 -11.43 4.24 1.33
CA LYS A 110 -11.83 2.83 1.44
C LYS A 110 -10.64 1.87 1.54
N ASP A 111 -9.46 2.37 1.89
CA ASP A 111 -8.31 1.50 2.11
C ASP A 111 -8.57 0.54 3.28
N LEU A 112 -8.63 -0.76 2.97
CA LEU A 112 -8.83 -1.83 3.95
C LEU A 112 -7.50 -2.42 4.44
N LEU A 113 -6.40 -2.18 3.71
CA LEU A 113 -5.08 -2.69 4.07
C LEU A 113 -4.38 -1.77 5.06
N ILE A 114 -4.32 -0.47 4.75
CA ILE A 114 -3.82 0.57 5.66
C ILE A 114 -4.94 1.61 5.84
N PRO A 115 -5.82 1.40 6.81
CA PRO A 115 -7.00 2.23 6.98
C PRO A 115 -6.70 3.72 7.11
N VAL A 116 -7.62 4.55 6.59
CA VAL A 116 -7.49 6.01 6.56
C VAL A 116 -7.19 6.65 7.93
N GLU A 117 -7.49 5.95 9.01
CA GLU A 117 -7.12 6.33 10.37
C GLU A 117 -5.60 6.48 10.56
N ALA A 118 -4.80 5.79 9.73
CA ALA A 118 -3.35 5.98 9.71
C ALA A 118 -2.96 7.32 9.08
N ALA A 119 -3.66 7.77 8.04
CA ALA A 119 -3.44 9.09 7.44
C ALA A 119 -3.62 10.21 8.46
N TYR A 120 -4.64 10.13 9.33
CA TYR A 120 -4.86 11.14 10.38
C TYR A 120 -3.76 11.13 11.44
N LYS A 121 -3.13 9.98 11.72
CA LYS A 121 -1.98 9.93 12.63
C LYS A 121 -0.76 10.60 12.00
N PHE A 122 -0.49 10.35 10.72
CA PHE A 122 0.55 11.05 9.99
C PHE A 122 0.31 12.56 9.98
N TYR A 123 -0.92 12.99 9.68
CA TYR A 123 -1.33 14.38 9.65
C TYR A 123 -1.16 15.07 11.01
N HIS A 124 -1.40 14.35 12.11
CA HIS A 124 -1.19 14.88 13.47
C HIS A 124 0.29 15.05 13.81
N ASP A 125 1.14 14.11 13.37
CA ASP A 125 2.54 14.03 13.81
C ASP A 125 3.52 14.76 12.87
N LEU A 126 3.18 14.93 11.60
CA LEU A 126 4.03 15.66 10.65
C LEU A 126 3.86 17.18 10.83
N PRO A 127 4.97 17.93 10.92
CA PRO A 127 4.89 19.37 11.17
C PRO A 127 4.60 20.22 9.93
N ASN A 128 4.69 19.66 8.72
CA ASN A 128 4.55 20.38 7.45
C ASN A 128 3.97 19.47 6.38
N ASP A 129 2.66 19.27 6.42
CA ASP A 129 1.99 18.35 5.55
C ASP A 129 0.71 18.91 4.92
N THR A 130 0.22 18.19 3.92
CA THR A 130 -1.06 18.39 3.25
C THR A 130 -1.73 17.03 3.15
N LEU A 131 -2.93 16.88 3.66
CA LEU A 131 -3.71 15.64 3.60
C LEU A 131 -4.77 15.73 2.50
N VAL A 132 -4.76 14.75 1.59
CA VAL A 132 -5.79 14.57 0.56
C VAL A 132 -6.34 13.16 0.68
N ILE A 133 -7.65 13.06 0.92
CA ILE A 133 -8.38 11.78 0.98
C ILE A 133 -9.26 11.67 -0.25
N LEU A 134 -9.08 10.58 -1.01
CA LEU A 134 -9.86 10.29 -2.21
C LEU A 134 -11.07 9.42 -1.85
N SER A 135 -12.26 9.97 -2.05
CA SER A 135 -13.52 9.28 -1.73
C SER A 135 -13.74 8.07 -2.63
N ASN A 136 -14.20 6.95 -2.03
CA ASN A 136 -14.49 5.68 -2.71
C ASN A 136 -13.28 5.06 -3.43
N VAL A 137 -12.06 5.31 -2.97
CA VAL A 137 -10.81 4.76 -3.49
C VAL A 137 -10.18 3.85 -2.44
N GLY A 138 -9.56 2.74 -2.89
CA GLY A 138 -8.87 1.77 -2.04
C GLY A 138 -7.39 2.08 -1.86
N HIS A 139 -6.59 1.03 -1.64
CA HIS A 139 -5.16 1.11 -1.28
C HIS A 139 -4.22 1.53 -2.42
N VAL A 140 -4.69 1.58 -3.65
CA VAL A 140 -3.85 1.91 -4.82
C VAL A 140 -4.45 3.08 -5.61
N PRO A 141 -4.56 4.28 -4.98
CA PRO A 141 -5.23 5.43 -5.58
C PRO A 141 -4.64 5.86 -6.91
N MET A 142 -3.33 5.69 -7.10
CA MET A 142 -2.66 6.01 -8.36
C MET A 142 -3.12 5.14 -9.54
N GLU A 143 -3.65 3.93 -9.26
CA GLU A 143 -4.19 3.02 -10.28
C GLU A 143 -5.73 3.10 -10.35
N GLU A 144 -6.39 3.18 -9.19
CA GLU A 144 -7.84 3.18 -9.11
C GLU A 144 -8.46 4.51 -9.50
N SER A 145 -7.77 5.62 -9.19
CA SER A 145 -8.22 7.00 -9.50
C SER A 145 -7.05 7.87 -9.98
N PRO A 146 -6.46 7.57 -11.16
CA PRO A 146 -5.22 8.19 -11.62
C PRO A 146 -5.34 9.71 -11.80
N ASN A 147 -6.45 10.20 -12.32
CA ASN A 147 -6.64 11.63 -12.57
C ASN A 147 -6.68 12.43 -11.27
N GLN A 148 -7.43 11.98 -10.26
CA GLN A 148 -7.51 12.67 -8.97
C GLN A 148 -6.17 12.58 -8.22
N SER A 149 -5.50 11.43 -8.28
CA SER A 149 -4.16 11.24 -7.69
C SER A 149 -3.13 12.18 -8.34
N LEU A 150 -3.15 12.28 -9.67
CA LEU A 150 -2.26 13.16 -10.41
C LEU A 150 -2.51 14.64 -10.09
N GLU A 151 -3.78 15.06 -10.02
CA GLU A 151 -4.18 16.42 -9.69
C GLU A 151 -3.66 16.83 -8.30
N ALA A 152 -3.83 15.96 -7.30
CA ALA A 152 -3.33 16.19 -5.95
C ALA A 152 -1.80 16.34 -5.94
N VAL A 153 -1.09 15.45 -6.64
CA VAL A 153 0.38 15.49 -6.74
C VAL A 153 0.84 16.76 -7.45
N LEU A 154 0.27 17.10 -8.60
CA LEU A 154 0.66 18.30 -9.36
C LEU A 154 0.38 19.60 -8.58
N SER A 155 -0.73 19.65 -7.84
CA SER A 155 -1.05 20.78 -6.97
C SER A 155 -0.03 20.95 -5.85
N PHE A 156 0.41 19.83 -5.26
CA PHE A 156 1.40 19.83 -4.19
C PHE A 156 2.81 20.21 -4.68
N LEU A 157 3.17 19.85 -5.91
CA LEU A 157 4.51 20.10 -6.45
C LEU A 157 4.74 21.56 -6.89
N LYS A 158 3.68 22.31 -7.14
CA LYS A 158 3.75 23.77 -7.38
C LYS A 158 4.22 24.50 -6.12
#